data_1411227a982e33f21c7d900eaeb11016
#
_entry.id   1411227a982e33f21c7d900eaeb11016
#
_cell.length_a   1.000
_cell.length_b   1.000
_cell.length_c   1.000
_cell.angle_alpha   90.00
_cell.angle_beta   90.00
_cell.angle_gamma   90.00
#
_symmetry.space_group_name_H-M   'P 1'
#
loop_
_entity.id
_entity.type
_entity.pdbx_description
1 polymer ?
#
loop_
_entity_poly.entity_id
_entity_poly.type
_entity_poly.pdbx_seq_one_letter_code
_entity_poly.pdbx_strand_id
1 'polypeptide(L)'
;MPFRSLLTAAVIATLPLTISSCSTSQAASNQATTTNAGITLTAAQKAKVGRKIWQNESGGKVDGLTHWNHGEDFASLGIGHALWFPAGADEKFIETFPMLMAYMRDRGVKYPAWMGPENDCPWPNRAAFMRDFRSPKMNELRQFLERTVPYQTDFIILRQQAAKAKILRAAPAAERDTINARWNALTATPEGMFALIDYSNFKGEGTNPAERYQGQGWGILQVLQEMKGTPQGRAAASEFADAAVRVLARRVRLAPPARKESRWTAGWNNRVQRYKQAL
;
A
#
# COMPACT_ATOMS: atom_id res chain seq x y z
N MET A 1 39.59 -18.75 -32.00
CA MET A 1 40.33 -19.31 -30.84
C MET A 1 39.32 -19.56 -29.75
N PRO A 2 39.08 -20.80 -29.33
CA PRO A 2 38.09 -21.10 -28.33
C PRO A 2 38.67 -21.16 -26.94
N PHE A 3 38.01 -20.53 -25.97
CA PHE A 3 38.33 -20.65 -24.55
C PHE A 3 37.63 -21.88 -23.95
N ARG A 4 38.40 -22.73 -23.33
CA ARG A 4 38.04 -23.97 -22.69
C ARG A 4 37.39 -23.70 -21.29
N SER A 5 36.29 -24.39 -21.08
CA SER A 5 35.59 -24.56 -19.80
C SER A 5 36.36 -25.53 -18.89
N LEU A 6 36.62 -25.19 -17.66
CA LEU A 6 37.14 -26.08 -16.61
C LEU A 6 35.97 -26.43 -15.65
N LEU A 7 35.59 -27.73 -15.73
CA LEU A 7 34.71 -28.37 -14.75
C LEU A 7 35.50 -28.73 -13.50
N THR A 8 35.06 -28.30 -12.32
CA THR A 8 35.56 -28.78 -11.04
C THR A 8 34.49 -29.68 -10.40
N ALA A 9 34.83 -30.93 -10.21
CA ALA A 9 34.00 -31.96 -9.59
C ALA A 9 33.98 -31.77 -8.07
N ALA A 10 32.80 -31.76 -7.45
CA ALA A 10 32.62 -31.80 -6.00
C ALA A 10 32.26 -33.23 -5.56
N VAL A 11 33.04 -33.74 -4.61
CA VAL A 11 32.94 -35.05 -3.99
C VAL A 11 31.73 -35.10 -3.04
N ILE A 12 30.86 -36.09 -3.20
CA ILE A 12 29.72 -36.37 -2.33
C ILE A 12 30.20 -37.34 -1.21
N ALA A 13 30.18 -36.91 0.03
CA ALA A 13 30.36 -37.76 1.18
C ALA A 13 28.99 -38.22 1.73
N THR A 14 28.77 -39.52 1.72
CA THR A 14 27.59 -40.21 2.28
C THR A 14 27.82 -40.54 3.76
N LEU A 15 26.88 -40.11 4.63
CA LEU A 15 26.77 -40.61 6.01
C LEU A 15 25.43 -41.35 6.22
N PRO A 16 25.40 -42.42 7.05
CA PRO A 16 24.26 -43.32 7.12
C PRO A 16 23.13 -42.81 8.00
N LEU A 17 21.88 -43.11 7.56
CA LEU A 17 20.65 -42.95 8.34
C LEU A 17 20.55 -43.94 9.47
N THR A 18 20.33 -43.47 10.69
CA THR A 18 19.76 -44.27 11.78
C THR A 18 18.26 -43.95 11.89
N ILE A 19 17.43 -44.96 11.68
CA ILE A 19 15.97 -44.91 11.87
C ILE A 19 15.69 -45.15 13.35
N SER A 20 15.00 -44.22 14.00
CA SER A 20 14.37 -44.47 15.30
C SER A 20 12.88 -44.13 15.19
N SER A 21 12.08 -45.17 15.46
CA SER A 21 10.60 -45.11 15.38
C SER A 21 9.98 -44.71 16.71
N CYS A 22 8.73 -44.28 16.63
CA CYS A 22 7.68 -44.04 17.66
C CYS A 22 7.58 -42.61 18.20
N SER A 23 6.49 -41.90 17.97
CA SER A 23 5.16 -42.11 18.54
C SER A 23 4.14 -41.15 17.95
N THR A 24 2.97 -41.60 17.70
CA THR A 24 1.74 -40.87 17.30
C THR A 24 1.38 -39.82 18.34
N SER A 25 1.26 -38.57 17.92
CA SER A 25 0.55 -37.53 18.64
C SER A 25 -0.19 -36.62 17.66
N GLN A 26 -1.45 -36.41 17.96
CA GLN A 26 -2.47 -35.77 17.17
C GLN A 26 -2.03 -34.45 16.54
N ALA A 27 -2.28 -34.32 15.23
CA ALA A 27 -2.15 -33.09 14.46
C ALA A 27 -3.22 -32.09 14.88
N ALA A 28 -2.85 -31.17 15.75
CA ALA A 28 -3.51 -29.87 15.83
C ALA A 28 -3.13 -29.10 14.57
N SER A 29 -4.12 -28.69 13.79
CA SER A 29 -3.98 -27.86 12.61
C SER A 29 -3.35 -26.51 12.97
N ASN A 30 -2.03 -26.43 12.93
CA ASN A 30 -1.31 -25.18 12.95
C ASN A 30 -1.51 -24.52 11.57
N GLN A 31 -2.52 -23.66 11.45
CA GLN A 31 -2.50 -22.62 10.46
C GLN A 31 -1.21 -21.82 10.69
N ALA A 32 -0.27 -21.97 9.78
CA ALA A 32 0.95 -21.17 9.74
C ALA A 32 0.55 -19.70 9.63
N THR A 33 0.50 -19.01 10.75
CA THR A 33 0.54 -17.55 10.81
C THR A 33 1.92 -17.16 10.31
N THR A 34 2.04 -16.82 9.04
CA THR A 34 3.16 -16.03 8.54
C THR A 34 3.11 -14.69 9.29
N THR A 35 3.79 -14.61 10.40
CA THR A 35 4.02 -13.38 11.14
C THR A 35 4.91 -12.48 10.28
N ASN A 36 4.29 -11.60 9.50
CA ASN A 36 4.98 -10.40 9.04
C ASN A 36 5.34 -9.61 10.30
N ALA A 37 6.60 -9.69 10.70
CA ALA A 37 7.12 -9.00 11.88
C ALA A 37 6.76 -7.50 11.79
N GLY A 38 5.79 -7.05 12.58
CA GLY A 38 5.50 -5.63 12.77
C GLY A 38 4.05 -5.16 12.70
N ILE A 39 3.10 -5.94 12.17
CA ILE A 39 1.67 -5.54 12.20
C ILE A 39 0.86 -6.52 13.03
N THR A 40 0.25 -5.99 14.09
CA THR A 40 -0.54 -6.77 15.06
C THR A 40 -2.05 -6.67 14.81
N LEU A 41 -2.48 -6.15 13.64
CA LEU A 41 -3.90 -6.01 13.34
C LEU A 41 -4.59 -7.36 13.12
N THR A 42 -5.69 -7.59 13.83
CA THR A 42 -6.57 -8.75 13.63
C THR A 42 -7.25 -8.68 12.26
N ALA A 43 -7.80 -9.81 11.78
CA ALA A 43 -8.58 -9.84 10.55
C ALA A 43 -9.77 -8.83 10.57
N ALA A 44 -10.45 -8.71 11.72
CA ALA A 44 -11.54 -7.75 11.89
C ALA A 44 -11.07 -6.29 11.79
N GLN A 45 -9.88 -5.97 12.35
CA GLN A 45 -9.28 -4.64 12.25
C GLN A 45 -8.85 -4.32 10.82
N LYS A 46 -8.23 -5.27 10.12
CA LYS A 46 -7.88 -5.12 8.69
C LYS A 46 -9.14 -4.90 7.84
N ALA A 47 -10.22 -5.63 8.10
CA ALA A 47 -11.48 -5.43 7.40
C ALA A 47 -12.05 -4.01 7.59
N LYS A 48 -11.89 -3.40 8.78
CA LYS A 48 -12.28 -1.99 9.01
C LYS A 48 -11.42 -1.04 8.16
N VAL A 49 -10.10 -1.25 8.13
CA VAL A 49 -9.18 -0.47 7.29
C VAL A 49 -9.58 -0.57 5.82
N GLY A 50 -9.79 -1.77 5.29
CA GLY A 50 -10.19 -2.00 3.90
C GLY A 50 -11.52 -1.30 3.54
N ARG A 51 -12.54 -1.43 4.39
CA ARG A 51 -13.81 -0.71 4.20
C ARG A 51 -13.62 0.80 4.17
N LYS A 52 -12.78 1.34 5.04
CA LYS A 52 -12.53 2.79 5.10
C LYS A 52 -11.79 3.29 3.86
N ILE A 53 -10.81 2.54 3.37
CA ILE A 53 -10.13 2.84 2.11
C ILE A 53 -11.15 2.85 0.97
N TRP A 54 -11.97 1.80 0.84
CA TRP A 54 -13.00 1.71 -0.20
C TRP A 54 -13.99 2.87 -0.15
N GLN A 55 -14.45 3.24 1.05
CA GLN A 55 -15.34 4.40 1.24
C GLN A 55 -14.69 5.71 0.80
N ASN A 56 -13.41 5.91 1.11
CA ASN A 56 -12.70 7.15 0.76
C ASN A 56 -12.41 7.26 -0.74
N GLU A 57 -11.98 6.17 -1.38
CA GLU A 57 -11.55 6.18 -2.78
C GLU A 57 -12.74 6.10 -3.76
N SER A 58 -13.83 5.42 -3.40
CA SER A 58 -14.95 5.19 -4.33
C SER A 58 -16.34 5.26 -3.70
N GLY A 59 -16.46 5.84 -2.51
CA GLY A 59 -17.74 5.95 -1.79
C GLY A 59 -18.31 4.60 -1.35
N GLY A 60 -17.51 3.54 -1.32
CA GLY A 60 -17.95 2.18 -0.99
C GLY A 60 -18.82 1.53 -2.06
N LYS A 61 -18.84 2.05 -3.28
CA LYS A 61 -19.64 1.53 -4.40
C LYS A 61 -18.84 0.53 -5.22
N VAL A 62 -19.53 -0.54 -5.67
CA VAL A 62 -18.92 -1.59 -6.50
C VAL A 62 -18.45 -1.03 -7.85
N ASP A 63 -19.21 -0.14 -8.48
CA ASP A 63 -18.81 0.53 -9.73
C ASP A 63 -17.52 1.34 -9.58
N GLY A 64 -17.27 1.88 -8.39
CA GLY A 64 -16.06 2.63 -8.08
C GLY A 64 -14.80 1.76 -7.96
N LEU A 65 -14.92 0.42 -7.91
CA LEU A 65 -13.79 -0.50 -7.96
C LEU A 65 -13.11 -0.53 -9.34
N THR A 66 -13.73 0.06 -10.35
CA THR A 66 -13.19 0.15 -11.71
C THR A 66 -13.29 1.60 -12.18
N HIS A 67 -12.15 2.26 -12.31
CA HIS A 67 -12.08 3.67 -12.61
C HIS A 67 -11.02 3.96 -13.66
N TRP A 68 -11.22 5.01 -14.46
CA TRP A 68 -10.23 5.57 -15.37
C TRP A 68 -10.42 7.08 -15.41
N ASN A 69 -9.54 7.83 -14.79
CA ASN A 69 -9.61 9.29 -14.76
C ASN A 69 -9.45 9.92 -16.14
N HIS A 70 -10.06 11.07 -16.33
CA HIS A 70 -9.83 11.84 -17.52
C HIS A 70 -8.38 12.34 -17.55
N GLY A 71 -7.68 12.10 -18.68
CA GLY A 71 -6.29 12.53 -18.86
C GLY A 71 -5.24 11.55 -18.29
N GLU A 72 -5.67 10.38 -17.77
CA GLU A 72 -4.76 9.29 -17.43
C GLU A 72 -4.71 8.25 -18.55
N ASP A 73 -3.57 7.54 -18.65
CA ASP A 73 -3.30 6.53 -19.66
C ASP A 73 -3.44 5.10 -19.09
N PHE A 74 -4.10 4.93 -17.95
CA PHE A 74 -4.26 3.68 -17.20
C PHE A 74 -5.61 3.57 -16.51
N ALA A 75 -6.02 2.33 -16.25
CA ALA A 75 -7.13 2.01 -15.34
C ALA A 75 -6.66 2.00 -13.88
N SER A 76 -7.54 2.40 -12.96
CA SER A 76 -7.35 2.34 -11.51
C SER A 76 -8.34 1.37 -10.91
N LEU A 77 -7.89 0.29 -10.28
CA LEU A 77 -8.70 -0.86 -9.92
C LEU A 77 -8.66 -1.19 -8.42
N GLY A 78 -9.77 -1.71 -7.93
CA GLY A 78 -9.91 -2.14 -6.54
C GLY A 78 -10.01 -1.00 -5.55
N ILE A 79 -9.98 -1.36 -4.25
CA ILE A 79 -10.20 -0.39 -3.15
C ILE A 79 -9.05 0.62 -2.98
N GLY A 80 -7.86 0.32 -3.49
CA GLY A 80 -6.66 1.16 -3.39
C GLY A 80 -6.20 1.73 -4.72
N HIS A 81 -7.06 1.70 -5.75
CA HIS A 81 -6.76 2.22 -7.09
C HIS A 81 -5.43 1.70 -7.65
N ALA A 82 -5.26 0.37 -7.66
CA ALA A 82 -4.12 -0.28 -8.27
C ALA A 82 -4.07 0.03 -9.77
N LEU A 83 -2.94 0.53 -10.25
CA LEU A 83 -2.76 0.99 -11.64
C LEU A 83 -2.56 -0.20 -12.57
N TRP A 84 -3.24 -0.19 -13.72
CA TRP A 84 -3.15 -1.18 -14.77
C TRP A 84 -3.04 -0.52 -16.13
N PHE A 85 -1.87 -0.67 -16.76
CA PHE A 85 -1.56 -0.04 -18.02
C PHE A 85 -1.95 -0.94 -19.20
N PRO A 86 -2.47 -0.38 -20.30
CA PRO A 86 -2.56 -1.10 -21.57
C PRO A 86 -1.18 -1.33 -22.19
N ALA A 87 -1.07 -2.33 -23.05
CA ALA A 87 0.16 -2.62 -23.78
C ALA A 87 0.72 -1.38 -24.50
N GLY A 88 2.02 -1.13 -24.32
CA GLY A 88 2.74 -0.02 -24.95
C GLY A 88 2.44 1.37 -24.38
N ALA A 89 1.75 1.48 -23.25
CA ALA A 89 1.57 2.74 -22.57
C ALA A 89 2.89 3.26 -21.96
N ASP A 90 3.00 4.61 -21.86
CA ASP A 90 4.13 5.24 -21.15
C ASP A 90 3.89 5.15 -19.63
N GLU A 91 4.63 4.26 -18.98
CA GLU A 91 4.51 3.96 -17.55
C GLU A 91 5.20 5.05 -16.71
N LYS A 92 4.56 6.20 -16.55
CA LYS A 92 5.04 7.28 -15.67
C LYS A 92 5.00 6.95 -14.18
N PHE A 93 4.24 5.90 -13.81
CA PHE A 93 4.04 5.45 -12.44
C PHE A 93 4.30 3.95 -12.34
N ILE A 94 4.55 3.47 -11.13
CA ILE A 94 4.70 2.03 -10.87
C ILE A 94 3.34 1.36 -11.10
N GLU A 95 3.30 0.41 -12.02
CA GLU A 95 2.14 -0.43 -12.23
C GLU A 95 1.93 -1.37 -11.04
N THR A 96 0.74 -1.32 -10.45
CA THR A 96 0.50 -2.02 -9.18
C THR A 96 -0.57 -3.10 -9.25
N PHE A 97 -1.38 -3.13 -10.28
CA PHE A 97 -2.40 -4.17 -10.44
C PHE A 97 -1.79 -5.54 -10.75
N PRO A 98 -0.80 -5.69 -11.64
CA PRO A 98 -0.09 -6.96 -11.81
C PRO A 98 0.58 -7.47 -10.52
N MET A 99 1.15 -6.56 -9.72
CA MET A 99 1.72 -6.92 -8.42
C MET A 99 0.65 -7.45 -7.44
N LEU A 100 -0.53 -6.82 -7.41
CA LEU A 100 -1.68 -7.28 -6.63
C LEU A 100 -2.16 -8.66 -7.12
N MET A 101 -2.23 -8.87 -8.44
CA MET A 101 -2.62 -10.15 -9.03
C MET A 101 -1.63 -11.28 -8.70
N ALA A 102 -0.32 -11.00 -8.77
CA ALA A 102 0.73 -11.94 -8.35
C ALA A 102 0.58 -12.28 -6.85
N TYR A 103 0.38 -11.27 -6.00
CA TYR A 103 0.13 -11.46 -4.57
C TYR A 103 -1.07 -12.37 -4.28
N MET A 104 -2.16 -12.20 -5.04
CA MET A 104 -3.37 -13.03 -4.92
C MET A 104 -3.15 -14.44 -5.46
N ARG A 105 -2.47 -14.59 -6.62
CA ARG A 105 -2.10 -15.89 -7.20
C ARG A 105 -1.33 -16.74 -6.21
N ASP A 106 -0.30 -16.18 -5.59
CA ASP A 106 0.57 -16.85 -4.62
C ASP A 106 -0.18 -17.30 -3.35
N ARG A 107 -1.43 -16.81 -3.17
CA ARG A 107 -2.36 -17.21 -2.09
C ARG A 107 -3.52 -18.07 -2.58
N GLY A 108 -3.42 -18.59 -3.80
CA GLY A 108 -4.40 -19.51 -4.37
C GLY A 108 -5.72 -18.88 -4.78
N VAL A 109 -5.79 -17.54 -4.88
CA VAL A 109 -7.01 -16.85 -5.32
C VAL A 109 -7.23 -17.12 -6.80
N LYS A 110 -8.42 -17.64 -7.14
CA LYS A 110 -8.84 -17.84 -8.54
C LYS A 110 -9.33 -16.52 -9.13
N TYR A 111 -8.91 -16.24 -10.36
CA TYR A 111 -9.29 -15.05 -11.12
C TYR A 111 -9.77 -15.42 -12.53
N PRO A 112 -10.51 -14.54 -13.22
CA PRO A 112 -10.94 -14.76 -14.61
C PRO A 112 -9.76 -15.06 -15.54
N ALA A 113 -9.95 -15.99 -16.48
CA ALA A 113 -8.88 -16.46 -17.37
C ALA A 113 -8.24 -15.37 -18.25
N TRP A 114 -8.98 -14.28 -18.49
CA TRP A 114 -8.51 -13.16 -19.31
C TRP A 114 -7.66 -12.15 -18.52
N MET A 115 -7.48 -12.33 -17.22
CA MET A 115 -6.76 -11.41 -16.36
C MET A 115 -5.78 -12.18 -15.47
N GLY A 116 -4.58 -11.69 -15.35
CA GLY A 116 -3.50 -12.30 -14.56
C GLY A 116 -2.35 -11.32 -14.37
N PRO A 117 -1.33 -11.69 -13.60
CA PRO A 117 -0.20 -10.80 -13.31
C PRO A 117 0.67 -10.48 -14.53
N GLU A 118 0.58 -11.29 -15.60
CA GLU A 118 1.32 -11.12 -16.85
C GLU A 118 0.50 -10.46 -17.96
N ASN A 119 -0.76 -10.04 -17.66
CA ASN A 119 -1.63 -9.45 -18.65
C ASN A 119 -1.64 -7.93 -18.55
N ASP A 120 -1.56 -7.25 -19.68
CA ASP A 120 -1.84 -5.83 -19.79
C ASP A 120 -3.33 -5.54 -19.68
N CYS A 121 -3.67 -4.27 -19.35
CA CYS A 121 -5.05 -3.81 -19.32
C CYS A 121 -5.71 -4.02 -20.70
N PRO A 122 -6.83 -4.77 -20.78
CA PRO A 122 -7.43 -5.12 -22.07
C PRO A 122 -8.15 -3.96 -22.78
N TRP A 123 -8.27 -2.83 -22.13
CA TRP A 123 -8.82 -1.61 -22.71
C TRP A 123 -7.68 -0.67 -23.12
N PRO A 124 -7.51 -0.38 -24.42
CA PRO A 124 -6.36 0.40 -24.90
C PRO A 124 -6.42 1.87 -24.49
N ASN A 125 -7.57 2.35 -24.04
CA ASN A 125 -7.77 3.74 -23.58
C ASN A 125 -9.07 3.89 -22.80
N ARG A 126 -9.24 5.08 -22.17
CA ARG A 126 -10.42 5.41 -21.41
C ARG A 126 -11.73 5.28 -22.21
N ALA A 127 -11.74 5.65 -23.49
CA ALA A 127 -12.96 5.58 -24.31
C ALA A 127 -13.42 4.12 -24.48
N ALA A 128 -12.51 3.18 -24.73
CA ALA A 128 -12.79 1.76 -24.79
C ALA A 128 -13.29 1.21 -23.45
N PHE A 129 -12.62 1.59 -22.35
CA PHE A 129 -13.02 1.23 -20.99
C PHE A 129 -14.45 1.71 -20.67
N MET A 130 -14.79 2.95 -21.01
CA MET A 130 -16.11 3.52 -20.75
C MET A 130 -17.22 2.93 -21.63
N ARG A 131 -16.91 2.54 -22.89
CA ARG A 131 -17.88 1.79 -23.73
C ARG A 131 -18.22 0.44 -23.12
N ASP A 132 -17.23 -0.19 -22.49
CA ASP A 132 -17.35 -1.52 -21.88
C ASP A 132 -17.84 -1.49 -20.43
N PHE A 133 -18.08 -0.31 -19.88
CA PHE A 133 -18.31 -0.08 -18.44
C PHE A 133 -19.48 -0.88 -17.85
N ARG A 134 -20.45 -1.29 -18.66
CA ARG A 134 -21.60 -2.12 -18.25
C ARG A 134 -21.58 -3.52 -18.87
N SER A 135 -20.47 -3.92 -19.48
CA SER A 135 -20.34 -5.24 -20.10
C SER A 135 -20.29 -6.37 -19.07
N PRO A 136 -20.57 -7.62 -19.47
CA PRO A 136 -20.34 -8.79 -18.64
C PRO A 136 -18.88 -8.90 -18.14
N LYS A 137 -17.89 -8.58 -19.00
CA LYS A 137 -16.48 -8.59 -18.66
C LYS A 137 -16.16 -7.59 -17.54
N MET A 138 -16.66 -6.37 -17.62
CA MET A 138 -16.48 -5.36 -16.57
C MET A 138 -17.17 -5.74 -15.26
N ASN A 139 -18.35 -6.36 -15.35
CA ASN A 139 -19.07 -6.86 -14.17
C ASN A 139 -18.32 -8.04 -13.51
N GLU A 140 -17.72 -8.94 -14.30
CA GLU A 140 -16.87 -10.03 -13.80
C GLU A 140 -15.64 -9.48 -13.06
N LEU A 141 -14.99 -8.45 -13.61
CA LEU A 141 -13.89 -7.74 -12.95
C LEU A 141 -14.33 -7.14 -11.60
N ARG A 142 -15.47 -6.44 -11.56
CA ARG A 142 -15.99 -5.85 -10.33
C ARG A 142 -16.31 -6.89 -9.26
N GLN A 143 -16.96 -7.99 -9.64
CA GLN A 143 -17.25 -9.10 -8.73
C GLN A 143 -15.96 -9.73 -8.19
N PHE A 144 -14.94 -9.87 -9.04
CA PHE A 144 -13.63 -10.33 -8.59
C PHE A 144 -13.03 -9.36 -7.58
N LEU A 145 -12.99 -8.07 -7.87
CA LEU A 145 -12.43 -7.04 -7.00
C LEU A 145 -13.21 -6.97 -5.67
N GLU A 146 -14.54 -7.04 -5.69
CA GLU A 146 -15.38 -7.02 -4.48
C GLU A 146 -15.09 -8.21 -3.57
N ARG A 147 -15.10 -9.45 -4.09
CA ARG A 147 -14.84 -10.65 -3.28
C ARG A 147 -13.40 -10.75 -2.77
N THR A 148 -12.46 -10.02 -3.39
CA THR A 148 -11.04 -10.04 -3.03
C THR A 148 -10.61 -8.85 -2.16
N VAL A 149 -11.52 -8.02 -1.68
CA VAL A 149 -11.23 -6.89 -0.78
C VAL A 149 -10.30 -7.25 0.39
N PRO A 150 -10.45 -8.39 1.08
CA PRO A 150 -9.49 -8.76 2.14
C PRO A 150 -8.04 -8.88 1.65
N TYR A 151 -7.81 -9.49 0.49
CA TYR A 151 -6.47 -9.62 -0.12
C TYR A 151 -5.91 -8.27 -0.58
N GLN A 152 -6.75 -7.41 -1.15
CA GLN A 152 -6.37 -6.05 -1.51
C GLN A 152 -5.94 -5.25 -0.28
N THR A 153 -6.69 -5.37 0.81
CA THR A 153 -6.35 -4.72 2.09
C THR A 153 -5.00 -5.20 2.61
N ASP A 154 -4.76 -6.51 2.63
CA ASP A 154 -3.48 -7.09 3.08
C ASP A 154 -2.32 -6.63 2.18
N PHE A 155 -2.51 -6.57 0.87
CA PHE A 155 -1.52 -6.07 -0.08
C PHE A 155 -1.18 -4.60 0.16
N ILE A 156 -2.18 -3.74 0.38
CA ILE A 156 -1.98 -2.31 0.68
C ILE A 156 -1.19 -2.16 1.99
N ILE A 157 -1.55 -2.91 3.02
CA ILE A 157 -0.84 -2.92 4.31
C ILE A 157 0.61 -3.38 4.13
N LEU A 158 0.86 -4.42 3.34
CA LEU A 158 2.20 -4.92 3.06
C LEU A 158 3.06 -3.86 2.33
N ARG A 159 2.49 -3.17 1.36
CA ARG A 159 3.17 -2.06 0.68
C ARG A 159 3.51 -0.91 1.64
N GLN A 160 2.61 -0.61 2.56
CA GLN A 160 2.85 0.40 3.59
C GLN A 160 4.00 0.00 4.53
N GLN A 161 4.16 -1.29 4.83
CA GLN A 161 5.34 -1.77 5.58
C GLN A 161 6.65 -1.57 4.80
N ALA A 162 6.65 -1.81 3.50
CA ALA A 162 7.83 -1.56 2.65
C ALA A 162 8.22 -0.07 2.64
N ALA A 163 7.26 0.84 2.73
CA ALA A 163 7.50 2.28 2.84
C ALA A 163 8.27 2.65 4.12
N LYS A 164 8.07 1.93 5.24
CA LYS A 164 8.80 2.14 6.50
C LYS A 164 10.31 2.14 6.31
N ALA A 165 10.82 1.14 5.61
CA ALA A 165 12.28 1.02 5.39
C ALA A 165 12.86 2.19 4.60
N LYS A 166 12.13 2.72 3.62
CA LYS A 166 12.54 3.91 2.85
C LYS A 166 12.52 5.16 3.73
N ILE A 167 11.46 5.34 4.51
CA ILE A 167 11.29 6.46 5.43
C ILE A 167 12.43 6.49 6.46
N LEU A 168 12.75 5.34 7.09
CA LEU A 168 13.82 5.25 8.07
C LEU A 168 15.21 5.49 7.46
N ARG A 169 15.44 5.04 6.22
CA ARG A 169 16.70 5.35 5.51
C ARG A 169 16.85 6.83 5.19
N ALA A 170 15.74 7.50 4.82
CA ALA A 170 15.73 8.92 4.49
C ALA A 170 15.77 9.83 5.73
N ALA A 171 15.42 9.30 6.90
CA ALA A 171 15.42 10.04 8.15
C ALA A 171 16.86 10.32 8.65
N PRO A 172 17.11 11.49 9.28
CA PRO A 172 18.36 11.75 9.99
C PRO A 172 18.64 10.66 11.03
N ALA A 173 19.91 10.24 11.15
CA ALA A 173 20.29 9.12 12.02
C ALA A 173 19.79 9.32 13.48
N ALA A 174 19.91 10.53 14.02
CA ALA A 174 19.49 10.87 15.38
C ALA A 174 17.96 10.77 15.62
N GLU A 175 17.14 10.74 14.55
CA GLU A 175 15.68 10.73 14.64
C GLU A 175 15.08 9.34 14.36
N ARG A 176 15.85 8.40 13.82
CA ARG A 176 15.37 7.11 13.33
C ARG A 176 14.62 6.30 14.37
N ASP A 177 15.12 6.24 15.60
CA ASP A 177 14.49 5.49 16.68
C ASP A 177 13.13 6.10 17.07
N THR A 178 13.06 7.42 17.16
CA THR A 178 11.82 8.13 17.42
C THR A 178 10.80 7.93 16.31
N ILE A 179 11.21 8.07 15.05
CA ILE A 179 10.36 7.86 13.87
C ILE A 179 9.87 6.41 13.82
N ASN A 180 10.75 5.44 14.10
CA ASN A 180 10.39 4.02 14.18
C ASN A 180 9.36 3.74 15.28
N ALA A 181 9.54 4.32 16.46
CA ALA A 181 8.60 4.17 17.57
C ALA A 181 7.21 4.78 17.24
N ARG A 182 7.17 5.96 16.63
CA ARG A 182 5.93 6.62 16.16
C ARG A 182 5.23 5.81 15.07
N TRP A 183 5.99 5.27 14.11
CA TRP A 183 5.46 4.37 13.10
C TRP A 183 4.83 3.12 13.73
N ASN A 184 5.52 2.47 14.66
CA ASN A 184 5.02 1.27 15.33
C ASN A 184 3.74 1.57 16.13
N ALA A 185 3.69 2.70 16.84
CA ALA A 185 2.48 3.14 17.55
C ALA A 185 1.27 3.31 16.62
N LEU A 186 1.48 3.88 15.43
CA LEU A 186 0.44 4.03 14.40
C LEU A 186 0.00 2.67 13.84
N THR A 187 0.94 1.80 13.47
CA THR A 187 0.60 0.51 12.87
C THR A 187 -0.02 -0.50 13.84
N ALA A 188 -0.01 -0.22 15.14
CA ALA A 188 -0.65 -1.03 16.17
C ALA A 188 -2.19 -0.87 16.21
N THR A 189 -2.75 0.11 15.53
CA THR A 189 -4.20 0.39 15.52
C THR A 189 -4.75 0.51 14.10
N PRO A 190 -6.03 0.14 13.87
CA PRO A 190 -6.64 0.32 12.55
C PRO A 190 -6.70 1.80 12.11
N GLU A 191 -6.95 2.71 13.05
CA GLU A 191 -6.98 4.16 12.79
C GLU A 191 -5.61 4.69 12.34
N GLY A 192 -4.53 4.30 13.04
CA GLY A 192 -3.18 4.71 12.69
C GLY A 192 -2.70 4.08 11.38
N MET A 193 -3.00 2.80 11.13
CA MET A 193 -2.73 2.15 9.85
C MET A 193 -3.46 2.86 8.71
N PHE A 194 -4.74 3.14 8.88
CA PHE A 194 -5.52 3.88 7.89
C PHE A 194 -4.92 5.28 7.64
N ALA A 195 -4.53 6.01 8.69
CA ALA A 195 -3.92 7.33 8.56
C ALA A 195 -2.63 7.30 7.72
N LEU A 196 -1.76 6.30 7.95
CA LEU A 196 -0.54 6.13 7.16
C LEU A 196 -0.84 5.82 5.68
N ILE A 197 -1.79 4.92 5.41
CA ILE A 197 -2.18 4.55 4.04
C ILE A 197 -2.80 5.74 3.31
N ASP A 198 -3.80 6.39 3.92
CA ASP A 198 -4.48 7.54 3.31
C ASP A 198 -3.53 8.72 3.07
N TYR A 199 -2.65 9.00 4.04
CA TYR A 199 -1.68 10.08 3.91
C TYR A 199 -0.59 9.78 2.88
N SER A 200 -0.16 8.52 2.75
CA SER A 200 0.76 8.08 1.69
C SER A 200 0.18 8.36 0.30
N ASN A 201 -1.07 7.99 0.07
CA ASN A 201 -1.77 8.26 -1.19
C ASN A 201 -1.98 9.77 -1.42
N PHE A 202 -2.17 10.53 -0.34
CA PHE A 202 -2.49 11.95 -0.40
C PHE A 202 -1.25 12.85 -0.59
N LYS A 203 -0.14 12.56 0.10
CA LYS A 203 1.05 13.44 0.17
C LYS A 203 2.37 12.70 0.03
N GLY A 204 2.34 11.40 -0.17
CA GLY A 204 3.53 10.58 -0.35
C GLY A 204 4.29 10.24 0.93
N GLU A 205 5.38 9.52 0.76
CA GLU A 205 6.25 9.07 1.84
C GLU A 205 7.14 10.20 2.41
N GLY A 206 7.34 11.28 1.65
CA GLY A 206 8.21 12.40 2.04
C GLY A 206 9.70 12.13 1.86
N THR A 207 10.06 11.10 1.10
CA THR A 207 11.45 10.70 0.85
C THR A 207 12.03 11.30 -0.43
N ASN A 208 11.18 11.79 -1.35
CA ASN A 208 11.59 12.40 -2.61
C ASN A 208 12.11 13.84 -2.39
N PRO A 209 13.41 14.14 -2.74
CA PRO A 209 13.96 15.48 -2.59
C PRO A 209 13.30 16.54 -3.47
N ALA A 210 12.67 16.15 -4.57
CA ALA A 210 11.96 17.07 -5.48
C ALA A 210 10.62 17.56 -4.89
N GLU A 211 10.05 16.85 -3.91
CA GLU A 211 8.80 17.20 -3.26
C GLU A 211 9.04 18.08 -2.02
N ARG A 212 9.65 19.26 -2.23
CA ARG A 212 10.00 20.21 -1.17
C ARG A 212 9.77 21.65 -1.62
N TYR A 213 9.37 22.48 -0.66
CA TYR A 213 9.44 23.93 -0.79
C TYR A 213 10.48 24.47 0.19
N GLN A 214 11.46 25.21 -0.29
CA GLN A 214 12.55 25.75 0.53
C GLN A 214 13.18 24.69 1.44
N GLY A 215 13.45 23.49 0.88
CA GLY A 215 14.03 22.36 1.59
C GLY A 215 13.07 21.58 2.51
N GLN A 216 11.83 22.04 2.72
CA GLN A 216 10.86 21.40 3.60
C GLN A 216 9.89 20.52 2.81
N GLY A 217 9.85 19.24 3.15
CA GLY A 217 8.88 18.28 2.61
C GLY A 217 7.56 18.26 3.40
N TRP A 218 6.62 17.43 2.94
CA TRP A 218 5.27 17.34 3.50
C TRP A 218 4.68 15.93 3.52
N GLY A 219 5.48 14.90 3.27
CA GLY A 219 5.03 13.50 3.31
C GLY A 219 5.03 12.89 4.71
N ILE A 220 4.83 11.57 4.78
CA ILE A 220 4.77 10.82 6.05
C ILE A 220 6.00 11.10 6.93
N LEU A 221 7.21 11.07 6.35
CA LEU A 221 8.45 11.33 7.09
C LEU A 221 8.34 12.63 7.89
N GLN A 222 7.93 13.74 7.24
CA GLN A 222 7.85 15.03 7.89
C GLN A 222 6.73 15.11 8.93
N VAL A 223 5.63 14.37 8.72
CA VAL A 223 4.58 14.27 9.74
C VAL A 223 5.08 13.49 10.95
N LEU A 224 5.79 12.39 10.75
CA LEU A 224 6.39 11.63 11.86
C LEU A 224 7.42 12.45 12.63
N GLN A 225 8.22 13.29 11.94
CA GLN A 225 9.14 14.23 12.59
C GLN A 225 8.41 15.29 13.41
N GLU A 226 7.27 15.81 12.92
CA GLU A 226 6.48 16.86 13.54
C GLU A 226 5.65 16.40 14.74
N MET A 227 5.39 15.09 14.89
CA MET A 227 4.62 14.55 16.01
C MET A 227 5.24 14.92 17.37
N LYS A 228 4.38 15.25 18.35
CA LYS A 228 4.77 15.51 19.73
C LYS A 228 4.72 14.23 20.55
N GLY A 229 5.85 13.83 21.11
CA GLY A 229 5.96 12.58 21.85
C GLY A 229 5.77 11.33 20.98
N THR A 230 5.42 10.23 21.63
CA THR A 230 5.10 8.94 20.99
C THR A 230 3.84 8.36 21.63
N PRO A 231 2.68 8.98 21.41
CA PRO A 231 1.42 8.50 21.98
C PRO A 231 1.07 7.11 21.43
N GLN A 232 0.30 6.35 22.20
CA GLN A 232 -0.08 4.97 21.87
C GLN A 232 -1.59 4.86 21.59
N GLY A 233 -1.98 3.77 20.97
CA GLY A 233 -3.39 3.51 20.67
C GLY A 233 -3.98 4.59 19.73
N ARG A 234 -5.24 4.95 19.95
CA ARG A 234 -5.92 5.98 19.13
C ARG A 234 -5.29 7.38 19.25
N ALA A 235 -4.61 7.67 20.35
CA ALA A 235 -3.90 8.95 20.52
C ALA A 235 -2.76 9.09 19.49
N ALA A 236 -2.15 8.00 19.01
CA ALA A 236 -1.16 8.06 17.95
C ALA A 236 -1.74 8.60 16.64
N ALA A 237 -2.90 8.09 16.20
CA ALA A 237 -3.58 8.58 15.00
C ALA A 237 -4.05 10.04 15.16
N SER A 238 -4.51 10.41 16.36
CA SER A 238 -4.90 11.79 16.67
C SER A 238 -3.73 12.76 16.58
N GLU A 239 -2.58 12.42 17.18
CA GLU A 239 -1.39 13.27 17.09
C GLU A 239 -0.83 13.31 15.65
N PHE A 240 -0.87 12.19 14.93
CA PHE A 240 -0.50 12.16 13.50
C PHE A 240 -1.35 13.14 12.69
N ALA A 241 -2.67 13.20 12.94
CA ALA A 241 -3.57 14.15 12.29
C ALA A 241 -3.19 15.60 12.60
N ASP A 242 -2.89 15.92 13.87
CA ASP A 242 -2.49 17.27 14.27
C ASP A 242 -1.11 17.66 13.70
N ALA A 243 -0.17 16.74 13.70
CA ALA A 243 1.13 16.92 13.06
C ALA A 243 0.99 17.15 11.54
N ALA A 244 0.10 16.40 10.87
CA ALA A 244 -0.20 16.59 9.45
C ALA A 244 -0.76 17.99 9.16
N VAL A 245 -1.66 18.51 10.01
CA VAL A 245 -2.15 19.90 9.88
C VAL A 245 -0.99 20.90 9.97
N ARG A 246 -0.06 20.73 10.93
CA ARG A 246 1.10 21.63 11.09
C ARG A 246 2.02 21.56 9.86
N VAL A 247 2.30 20.37 9.34
CA VAL A 247 3.11 20.15 8.13
C VAL A 247 2.47 20.77 6.91
N LEU A 248 1.17 20.59 6.72
CA LEU A 248 0.44 21.14 5.56
C LEU A 248 0.33 22.66 5.64
N ALA A 249 0.15 23.22 6.84
CA ALA A 249 0.20 24.67 7.04
C ALA A 249 1.59 25.24 6.69
N ARG A 250 2.68 24.55 7.08
CA ARG A 250 4.05 24.91 6.69
C ARG A 250 4.22 24.85 5.17
N ARG A 251 3.73 23.82 4.51
CA ARG A 251 3.74 23.69 3.05
C ARG A 251 3.08 24.90 2.38
N VAL A 252 1.88 25.29 2.80
CA VAL A 252 1.15 26.44 2.24
C VAL A 252 1.95 27.74 2.39
N ARG A 253 2.57 27.96 3.56
CA ARG A 253 3.40 29.17 3.79
C ARG A 253 4.64 29.23 2.89
N LEU A 254 5.23 28.06 2.57
CA LEU A 254 6.46 27.97 1.78
C LEU A 254 6.19 27.82 0.28
N ALA A 255 4.93 27.59 -0.11
CA ALA A 255 4.56 27.37 -1.49
C ALA A 255 4.80 28.65 -2.34
N PRO A 256 5.29 28.50 -3.58
CA PRO A 256 5.35 29.63 -4.50
C PRO A 256 3.97 30.28 -4.66
N PRO A 257 3.85 31.64 -4.63
CA PRO A 257 2.56 32.34 -4.70
C PRO A 257 1.68 31.94 -5.88
N ALA A 258 2.28 31.62 -7.03
CA ALA A 258 1.56 31.18 -8.23
C ALA A 258 0.79 29.86 -8.03
N ARG A 259 1.17 29.02 -7.07
CA ARG A 259 0.48 27.76 -6.73
C ARG A 259 -0.87 27.99 -6.06
N LYS A 260 -1.05 29.12 -5.36
CA LYS A 260 -2.29 29.49 -4.63
C LYS A 260 -2.79 28.34 -3.73
N GLU A 261 -1.87 27.67 -3.02
CA GLU A 261 -2.18 26.44 -2.26
C GLU A 261 -3.10 26.70 -1.05
N SER A 262 -3.21 27.93 -0.57
CA SER A 262 -4.13 28.32 0.50
C SER A 262 -5.59 27.90 0.24
N ARG A 263 -6.01 27.87 -1.01
CA ARG A 263 -7.37 27.41 -1.43
C ARG A 263 -7.68 25.97 -1.05
N TRP A 264 -6.64 25.15 -0.85
CA TRP A 264 -6.78 23.73 -0.51
C TRP A 264 -6.75 23.44 0.99
N THR A 265 -6.37 24.42 1.83
CA THR A 265 -6.11 24.23 3.27
C THR A 265 -7.31 23.64 4.00
N ALA A 266 -8.51 24.14 3.77
CA ALA A 266 -9.72 23.63 4.41
C ALA A 266 -9.99 22.17 4.06
N GLY A 267 -9.90 21.81 2.76
CA GLY A 267 -10.08 20.44 2.30
C GLY A 267 -9.02 19.49 2.83
N TRP A 268 -7.75 19.92 2.87
CA TRP A 268 -6.65 19.13 3.43
C TRP A 268 -6.83 18.88 4.93
N ASN A 269 -7.17 19.92 5.70
CA ASN A 269 -7.43 19.79 7.12
C ASN A 269 -8.62 18.86 7.40
N ASN A 270 -9.72 19.01 6.66
CA ASN A 270 -10.88 18.12 6.77
C ASN A 270 -10.51 16.65 6.50
N ARG A 271 -9.63 16.39 5.50
CA ARG A 271 -9.18 15.02 5.22
C ARG A 271 -8.41 14.44 6.39
N VAL A 272 -7.36 15.13 6.87
CA VAL A 272 -6.48 14.57 7.92
C VAL A 272 -7.15 14.51 9.29
N GLN A 273 -8.10 15.39 9.60
CA GLN A 273 -8.86 15.34 10.86
C GLN A 273 -9.73 14.07 10.98
N ARG A 274 -10.08 13.41 9.86
CA ARG A 274 -10.79 12.12 9.88
C ARG A 274 -9.98 11.00 10.54
N TYR A 275 -8.65 11.11 10.63
CA TYR A 275 -7.81 10.10 11.28
C TYR A 275 -8.07 10.00 12.79
N LYS A 276 -8.68 11.01 13.40
CA LYS A 276 -9.10 11.02 14.82
C LYS A 276 -10.37 10.20 15.07
N GLN A 277 -11.11 9.87 14.01
CA GLN A 277 -12.37 9.13 14.13
C GLN A 277 -12.10 7.63 14.30
N ALA A 278 -12.97 6.94 15.04
CA ALA A 278 -12.96 5.48 15.10
C ALA A 278 -13.30 4.89 13.72
N LEU A 279 -12.69 3.76 13.40
CA LEU A 279 -13.00 2.97 12.21
C LEU A 279 -14.06 1.89 12.50
#